data_ae4c3100a16b3ddd43bf41198b771c9c
#
_entry.id   ae4c3100a16b3ddd43bf41198b771c9c
#
_cell.length_a   1.000
_cell.length_b   1.000
_cell.length_c   1.000
_cell.angle_alpha   90.00
_cell.angle_beta   90.00
_cell.angle_gamma   90.00
#
_symmetry.space_group_name_H-M   'P 1'
#
loop_
_entity.id
_entity.type
_entity.pdbx_description
1 polymer ?
#
loop_
_entity_poly.entity_id
_entity_poly.type
_entity_poly.pdbx_seq_one_letter_code
_entity_poly.pdbx_strand_id
1 'polypeptide(L)'
;MNIKTYIPHYTKLTERKEHITKELKSVGISDYEIITEFDKEDINEQVLKKYYNTDKDLLKKKTEVTDGALQFPKLKKSVVSLAIKHLVTLDKFITSDYDYALVIEDDCKFLTNYEKVVQSIHDAPSDWDVLFIGGSFDHSIIKHVMMFPNYILAGHPSTNTTSSFVYNKNSAIKTREKLQSFSLPIDWELNYNFAVNDFKVYHTYPYLATQLSGRGMASSLQ
;
A
#
# COMPACT_ATOMS: atom_id res chain seq x y z
N MET A 1 4.35 20.69 5.94
CA MET A 1 3.91 19.33 5.55
C MET A 1 4.61 18.36 6.45
N ASN A 2 3.86 17.64 7.28
CA ASN A 2 4.39 16.70 8.26
C ASN A 2 4.10 15.26 7.80
N ILE A 3 5.15 14.51 7.40
CA ILE A 3 5.03 13.20 6.76
C ILE A 3 5.77 12.16 7.59
N LYS A 4 5.10 11.05 7.93
CA LYS A 4 5.71 9.86 8.52
C LYS A 4 5.78 8.75 7.50
N THR A 5 6.94 8.08 7.42
CA THR A 5 7.11 6.89 6.58
C THR A 5 6.84 5.62 7.39
N TYR A 6 6.00 4.73 6.88
CA TYR A 6 5.67 3.44 7.50
C TYR A 6 6.08 2.29 6.58
N ILE A 7 6.71 1.26 7.15
CA ILE A 7 7.27 0.14 6.41
C ILE A 7 6.74 -1.18 6.98
N PRO A 8 5.68 -1.78 6.39
CA PRO A 8 5.30 -3.15 6.68
C PRO A 8 6.48 -4.10 6.42
N HIS A 9 6.91 -4.83 7.47
CA HIS A 9 8.10 -5.67 7.38
C HIS A 9 7.92 -7.00 8.12
N TYR A 10 8.41 -8.10 7.51
CA TYR A 10 8.50 -9.40 8.16
C TYR A 10 9.86 -9.55 8.83
N THR A 11 9.90 -9.71 10.16
CA THR A 11 11.12 -9.61 10.99
C THR A 11 12.25 -10.55 10.57
N LYS A 12 11.93 -11.72 9.99
CA LYS A 12 12.93 -12.69 9.56
C LYS A 12 13.61 -12.35 8.23
N LEU A 13 13.15 -11.34 7.50
CA LEU A 13 13.78 -10.88 6.26
C LEU A 13 14.84 -9.80 6.57
N THR A 14 15.90 -10.17 7.28
CA THR A 14 16.94 -9.25 7.72
C THR A 14 17.61 -8.50 6.58
N GLU A 15 17.85 -9.16 5.44
CA GLU A 15 18.40 -8.52 4.23
C GLU A 15 17.51 -7.40 3.69
N ARG A 16 16.17 -7.57 3.72
CA ARG A 16 15.24 -6.53 3.33
C ARG A 16 15.24 -5.36 4.30
N LYS A 17 15.34 -5.64 5.61
CA LYS A 17 15.48 -4.59 6.63
C LYS A 17 16.75 -3.77 6.42
N GLU A 18 17.88 -4.43 6.13
CA GLU A 18 19.12 -3.74 5.80
C GLU A 18 19.00 -2.92 4.52
N HIS A 19 18.40 -3.50 3.48
CA HIS A 19 18.15 -2.80 2.22
C HIS A 19 17.34 -1.52 2.46
N ILE A 20 16.14 -1.63 3.04
CA ILE A 20 15.27 -0.47 3.19
C ILE A 20 15.87 0.59 4.11
N THR A 21 16.58 0.19 5.18
CA THR A 21 17.26 1.14 6.07
C THR A 21 18.33 1.94 5.32
N LYS A 22 19.14 1.28 4.47
CA LYS A 22 20.14 1.95 3.63
C LYS A 22 19.48 2.87 2.60
N GLU A 23 18.40 2.41 1.99
CA GLU A 23 17.64 3.16 0.98
C GLU A 23 17.08 4.45 1.58
N LEU A 24 16.36 4.37 2.72
CA LEU A 24 15.82 5.53 3.42
C LEU A 24 16.90 6.57 3.76
N LYS A 25 18.03 6.10 4.29
CA LYS A 25 19.17 6.98 4.60
C LYS A 25 19.73 7.65 3.35
N SER A 26 19.83 6.91 2.23
CA SER A 26 20.41 7.43 0.98
C SER A 26 19.57 8.53 0.35
N VAL A 27 18.24 8.49 0.53
CA VAL A 27 17.32 9.49 -0.01
C VAL A 27 16.96 10.61 0.98
N GLY A 28 17.44 10.52 2.23
CA GLY A 28 17.24 11.56 3.24
C GLY A 28 15.98 11.39 4.09
N ILE A 29 15.37 10.20 4.13
CA ILE A 29 14.23 9.90 5.03
C ILE A 29 14.77 9.46 6.39
N SER A 30 14.52 10.27 7.43
CA SER A 30 14.92 9.98 8.83
C SER A 30 13.74 9.67 9.73
N ASP A 31 12.53 10.13 9.38
CA ASP A 31 11.33 9.93 10.19
C ASP A 31 10.49 8.78 9.62
N TYR A 32 10.78 7.57 10.14
CA TYR A 32 10.10 6.35 9.70
C TYR A 32 9.83 5.38 10.85
N GLU A 33 8.91 4.47 10.62
CA GLU A 33 8.57 3.37 11.53
C GLU A 33 8.45 2.06 10.75
N ILE A 34 9.15 1.02 11.24
CA ILE A 34 9.06 -0.33 10.69
C ILE A 34 7.97 -1.09 11.44
N ILE A 35 6.93 -1.52 10.72
CA ILE A 35 5.79 -2.24 11.28
C ILE A 35 6.09 -3.73 11.28
N THR A 36 6.33 -4.28 12.47
CA THR A 36 6.73 -5.67 12.66
C THR A 36 5.68 -6.54 13.36
N GLU A 37 4.62 -5.93 13.86
CA GLU A 37 3.52 -6.62 14.54
C GLU A 37 2.84 -7.61 13.59
N PHE A 38 2.36 -8.73 14.15
CA PHE A 38 1.65 -9.78 13.41
C PHE A 38 2.46 -10.44 12.29
N ASP A 39 3.66 -10.92 12.61
CA ASP A 39 4.39 -11.80 11.70
C ASP A 39 3.57 -13.08 11.40
N LYS A 40 3.87 -13.77 10.30
CA LYS A 40 3.08 -14.93 9.87
C LYS A 40 3.00 -16.04 10.92
N GLU A 41 3.96 -16.12 11.83
CA GLU A 41 3.98 -17.04 12.96
C GLU A 41 2.98 -16.66 14.06
N ASP A 42 2.66 -15.37 14.19
CA ASP A 42 1.69 -14.86 15.16
C ASP A 42 0.24 -15.06 14.71
N ILE A 43 0.04 -15.41 13.43
CA ILE A 43 -1.28 -15.59 12.83
C ILE A 43 -1.89 -16.92 13.31
N ASN A 44 -2.66 -16.83 14.39
CA ASN A 44 -3.45 -17.93 14.97
C ASN A 44 -4.94 -17.80 14.60
N GLU A 45 -5.77 -18.72 15.08
CA GLU A 45 -7.21 -18.74 14.77
C GLU A 45 -7.96 -17.51 15.27
N GLN A 46 -7.57 -16.95 16.42
CA GLN A 46 -8.19 -15.73 16.96
C GLN A 46 -7.91 -14.52 16.07
N VAL A 47 -6.66 -14.38 15.60
CA VAL A 47 -6.24 -13.33 14.65
C VAL A 47 -6.98 -13.49 13.33
N LEU A 48 -7.03 -14.72 12.78
CA LEU A 48 -7.79 -15.01 11.56
C LEU A 48 -9.26 -14.64 11.72
N LYS A 49 -9.91 -15.06 12.79
CA LYS A 49 -11.32 -14.75 13.05
C LYS A 49 -11.60 -13.24 13.15
N LYS A 50 -10.64 -12.48 13.67
CA LYS A 50 -10.77 -11.02 13.83
C LYS A 50 -10.63 -10.26 12.50
N TYR A 51 -9.67 -10.65 11.66
CA TYR A 51 -9.26 -9.82 10.53
C TYR A 51 -9.58 -10.42 9.15
N TYR A 52 -9.64 -11.76 9.04
CA TYR A 52 -9.80 -12.44 7.76
C TYR A 52 -11.22 -12.99 7.60
N ASN A 53 -11.96 -12.40 6.65
CA ASN A 53 -13.31 -12.81 6.33
C ASN A 53 -13.32 -13.79 5.16
N THR A 54 -13.92 -14.97 5.37
CA THR A 54 -14.00 -16.04 4.35
C THR A 54 -15.39 -16.18 3.73
N ASP A 55 -16.26 -15.18 3.93
CA ASP A 55 -17.60 -15.16 3.33
C ASP A 55 -17.50 -15.17 1.79
N LYS A 56 -18.13 -16.18 1.18
CA LYS A 56 -18.01 -16.42 -0.27
C LYS A 56 -18.77 -15.38 -1.09
N ASP A 57 -19.89 -14.89 -0.60
CA ASP A 57 -20.71 -13.91 -1.30
C ASP A 57 -20.03 -12.54 -1.29
N LEU A 58 -19.44 -12.17 -0.14
CA LEU A 58 -18.60 -10.98 -0.03
C LEU A 58 -17.38 -11.07 -0.93
N LEU A 59 -16.68 -12.21 -0.94
CA LEU A 59 -15.52 -12.43 -1.78
C LEU A 59 -15.89 -12.30 -3.27
N LYS A 60 -17.00 -12.91 -3.70
CA LYS A 60 -17.51 -12.79 -5.06
C LYS A 60 -17.80 -11.34 -5.43
N LYS A 61 -18.54 -10.61 -4.59
CA LYS A 61 -18.81 -9.18 -4.79
C LYS A 61 -17.55 -8.34 -4.94
N LYS A 62 -16.55 -8.59 -4.08
CA LYS A 62 -15.27 -7.87 -4.15
C LYS A 62 -14.52 -8.15 -5.44
N THR A 63 -14.45 -9.40 -5.87
CA THR A 63 -13.77 -9.78 -7.12
C THR A 63 -14.48 -9.22 -8.36
N GLU A 64 -15.80 -9.15 -8.37
CA GLU A 64 -16.57 -8.53 -9.45
C GLU A 64 -16.27 -7.02 -9.60
N VAL A 65 -16.08 -6.31 -8.49
CA VAL A 65 -15.74 -4.88 -8.49
C VAL A 65 -14.30 -4.62 -8.92
N THR A 66 -13.38 -5.51 -8.53
CA THR A 66 -11.94 -5.28 -8.76
C THR A 66 -11.41 -5.80 -10.08
N ASP A 67 -11.92 -6.88 -10.61
CA ASP A 67 -11.67 -7.40 -11.96
C ASP A 67 -12.18 -8.85 -12.08
N GLY A 68 -13.42 -9.11 -12.08
CA GLY A 68 -14.18 -10.38 -12.10
C GLY A 68 -13.52 -11.71 -12.54
N ALA A 69 -12.33 -11.66 -13.12
CA ALA A 69 -11.57 -12.82 -13.57
C ALA A 69 -10.67 -13.46 -12.50
N LEU A 70 -10.38 -12.77 -11.41
CA LEU A 70 -9.44 -13.25 -10.40
C LEU A 70 -10.12 -14.17 -9.37
N GLN A 71 -9.66 -15.42 -9.32
CA GLN A 71 -10.02 -16.35 -8.25
C GLN A 71 -8.94 -16.31 -7.17
N PHE A 72 -9.32 -15.88 -5.97
CA PHE A 72 -8.41 -15.90 -4.82
C PHE A 72 -8.66 -17.14 -3.97
N PRO A 73 -7.70 -18.07 -3.91
CA PRO A 73 -7.74 -19.17 -2.96
C PRO A 73 -7.65 -18.62 -1.52
N LYS A 74 -7.90 -19.48 -0.53
CA LYS A 74 -7.66 -19.12 0.88
C LYS A 74 -6.26 -18.51 1.04
N LEU A 75 -6.20 -17.34 1.67
CA LEU A 75 -4.94 -16.61 1.82
C LEU A 75 -3.96 -17.37 2.71
N LYS A 76 -2.69 -17.39 2.30
CA LYS A 76 -1.58 -17.87 3.15
C LYS A 76 -1.39 -16.93 4.34
N LYS A 77 -0.87 -17.43 5.45
CA LYS A 77 -0.58 -16.62 6.66
C LYS A 77 0.34 -15.42 6.38
N SER A 78 1.27 -15.54 5.43
CA SER A 78 2.14 -14.43 5.02
C SER A 78 1.37 -13.28 4.35
N VAL A 79 0.38 -13.61 3.53
CA VAL A 79 -0.50 -12.61 2.89
C VAL A 79 -1.40 -11.94 3.92
N VAL A 80 -1.96 -12.74 4.86
CA VAL A 80 -2.76 -12.25 5.99
C VAL A 80 -1.92 -11.32 6.88
N SER A 81 -0.68 -11.71 7.21
CA SER A 81 0.26 -10.90 7.98
C SER A 81 0.49 -9.54 7.34
N LEU A 82 0.80 -9.51 6.03
CA LEU A 82 1.00 -8.26 5.30
C LEU A 82 -0.25 -7.37 5.34
N ALA A 83 -1.43 -7.94 5.12
CA ALA A 83 -2.68 -7.18 5.17
C ALA A 83 -2.92 -6.57 6.57
N ILE A 84 -2.68 -7.32 7.65
CA ILE A 84 -2.80 -6.81 9.02
C ILE A 84 -1.78 -5.69 9.29
N LYS A 85 -0.55 -5.80 8.81
CA LYS A 85 0.46 -4.75 8.96
C LYS A 85 0.02 -3.43 8.30
N HIS A 86 -0.68 -3.48 7.17
CA HIS A 86 -1.30 -2.28 6.59
C HIS A 86 -2.42 -1.71 7.45
N LEU A 87 -3.25 -2.54 8.10
CA LEU A 87 -4.24 -2.06 9.07
C LEU A 87 -3.57 -1.40 10.28
N VAL A 88 -2.52 -2.01 10.83
CA VAL A 88 -1.72 -1.43 11.92
C VAL A 88 -1.12 -0.09 11.50
N THR A 89 -0.60 0.00 10.28
CA THR A 89 -0.09 1.26 9.71
C THR A 89 -1.17 2.35 9.71
N LEU A 90 -2.37 2.03 9.23
CA LEU A 90 -3.50 2.98 9.25
C LEU A 90 -3.85 3.41 10.67
N ASP A 91 -3.98 2.47 11.62
CA ASP A 91 -4.31 2.76 13.01
C ASP A 91 -3.27 3.68 13.67
N LYS A 92 -1.96 3.41 13.47
CA LYS A 92 -0.87 4.27 13.97
C LYS A 92 -0.89 5.66 13.34
N PHE A 93 -1.08 5.74 12.02
CA PHE A 93 -1.13 7.02 11.33
C PHE A 93 -2.33 7.85 11.75
N ILE A 94 -3.53 7.27 11.83
CA ILE A 94 -4.76 7.98 12.20
C ILE A 94 -4.64 8.61 13.60
N THR A 95 -3.97 7.94 14.54
CA THR A 95 -3.77 8.43 15.91
C THR A 95 -2.55 9.33 16.09
N SER A 96 -1.73 9.52 15.07
CA SER A 96 -0.54 10.37 15.11
C SER A 96 -0.86 11.84 14.79
N ASP A 97 0.11 12.73 14.97
CA ASP A 97 0.02 14.16 14.62
C ASP A 97 0.52 14.47 13.19
N TYR A 98 0.78 13.44 12.36
CA TYR A 98 1.25 13.63 10.99
C TYR A 98 0.09 13.92 10.04
N ASP A 99 0.34 14.77 9.03
CA ASP A 99 -0.64 15.11 7.99
C ASP A 99 -0.75 14.02 6.93
N TYR A 100 0.39 13.35 6.64
CA TYR A 100 0.53 12.36 5.58
C TYR A 100 1.28 11.11 6.07
N ALA A 101 0.86 9.96 5.57
CA ALA A 101 1.59 8.70 5.70
C ALA A 101 2.16 8.28 4.34
N LEU A 102 3.47 8.23 4.22
CA LEU A 102 4.14 7.53 3.12
C LEU A 102 4.28 6.05 3.52
N VAL A 103 3.55 5.18 2.85
CA VAL A 103 3.61 3.73 3.08
C VAL A 103 4.46 3.10 1.97
N ILE A 104 5.51 2.39 2.34
CA ILE A 104 6.42 1.72 1.41
C ILE A 104 6.69 0.28 1.84
N GLU A 105 6.80 -0.65 0.90
CA GLU A 105 7.24 -2.01 1.20
C GLU A 105 8.76 -2.06 1.40
N ASP A 106 9.23 -3.10 2.11
CA ASP A 106 10.63 -3.25 2.52
C ASP A 106 11.60 -3.59 1.38
N ASP A 107 11.09 -3.78 0.16
CA ASP A 107 11.86 -3.94 -1.09
C ASP A 107 11.71 -2.73 -2.04
N CYS A 108 11.21 -1.64 -1.53
CA CYS A 108 11.13 -0.38 -2.27
C CYS A 108 12.53 0.15 -2.60
N LYS A 109 12.66 0.71 -3.81
CA LYS A 109 13.83 1.48 -4.25
C LYS A 109 13.36 2.84 -4.80
N PHE A 110 13.88 3.92 -4.24
CA PHE A 110 13.61 5.25 -4.75
C PHE A 110 14.40 5.52 -6.04
N LEU A 111 13.77 6.19 -6.99
CA LEU A 111 14.36 6.65 -8.25
C LEU A 111 14.75 8.13 -8.18
N THR A 112 14.49 8.76 -7.03
CA THR A 112 14.75 10.18 -6.78
C THR A 112 15.02 10.42 -5.28
N ASN A 113 15.37 11.65 -4.90
CA ASN A 113 15.53 12.05 -3.51
C ASN A 113 14.18 12.35 -2.82
N TYR A 114 14.20 12.44 -1.50
CA TYR A 114 13.01 12.68 -0.69
C TYR A 114 12.36 14.06 -0.94
N GLU A 115 13.16 15.08 -1.22
CA GLU A 115 12.65 16.42 -1.55
C GLU A 115 11.71 16.39 -2.74
N LYS A 116 12.06 15.59 -3.78
CA LYS A 116 11.20 15.43 -4.95
C LYS A 116 9.92 14.66 -4.62
N VAL A 117 9.97 13.70 -3.70
CA VAL A 117 8.76 13.01 -3.20
C VAL A 117 7.85 14.01 -2.49
N VAL A 118 8.39 14.81 -1.56
CA VAL A 118 7.64 15.85 -0.83
C VAL A 118 7.03 16.86 -1.79
N GLN A 119 7.82 17.34 -2.77
CA GLN A 119 7.33 18.26 -3.79
C GLN A 119 6.18 17.66 -4.60
N SER A 120 6.27 16.37 -4.96
CA SER A 120 5.20 15.69 -5.71
C SER A 120 3.91 15.53 -4.89
N ILE A 121 4.00 15.37 -3.58
CA ILE A 121 2.81 15.36 -2.71
C ILE A 121 2.18 16.76 -2.66
N HIS A 122 3.00 17.81 -2.57
CA HIS A 122 2.54 19.19 -2.55
C HIS A 122 1.86 19.62 -3.86
N ASP A 123 2.42 19.20 -5.00
CA ASP A 123 1.97 19.59 -6.35
C ASP A 123 0.84 18.68 -6.88
N ALA A 124 0.45 17.64 -6.13
CA ALA A 124 -0.63 16.74 -6.53
C ALA A 124 -1.96 17.49 -6.70
N PRO A 125 -2.84 17.07 -7.62
CA PRO A 125 -4.18 17.64 -7.74
C PRO A 125 -4.89 17.70 -6.39
N SER A 126 -5.53 18.83 -6.08
CA SER A 126 -6.05 19.11 -4.72
C SER A 126 -7.13 18.16 -4.22
N ASP A 127 -7.70 17.35 -5.11
CA ASP A 127 -8.79 16.39 -4.83
C ASP A 127 -8.30 14.95 -4.63
N TRP A 128 -6.99 14.72 -4.49
CA TRP A 128 -6.48 13.37 -4.30
C TRP A 128 -6.81 12.78 -2.93
N ASP A 129 -7.23 11.52 -2.92
CA ASP A 129 -7.39 10.71 -1.71
C ASP A 129 -6.16 9.84 -1.46
N VAL A 130 -5.64 9.17 -2.50
CA VAL A 130 -4.44 8.32 -2.44
C VAL A 130 -3.52 8.67 -3.60
N LEU A 131 -2.22 8.83 -3.31
CA LEU A 131 -1.20 9.12 -4.30
C LEU A 131 -0.17 8.00 -4.35
N PHE A 132 -0.17 7.20 -5.41
CA PHE A 132 0.89 6.21 -5.67
C PHE A 132 2.11 6.93 -6.25
N ILE A 133 3.26 6.75 -5.60
CA ILE A 133 4.55 7.27 -6.05
C ILE A 133 5.42 6.21 -6.71
N GLY A 134 5.00 4.94 -6.66
CA GLY A 134 5.70 3.82 -7.29
C GLY A 134 4.83 2.60 -7.50
N GLY A 135 5.34 1.65 -8.28
CA GLY A 135 4.70 0.39 -8.59
C GLY A 135 5.70 -0.66 -9.04
N SER A 136 5.26 -1.92 -9.17
CA SER A 136 6.07 -3.04 -9.69
C SER A 136 6.25 -2.98 -11.20
N PHE A 137 5.34 -2.36 -11.90
CA PHE A 137 5.25 -2.30 -13.35
C PHE A 137 5.17 -0.85 -13.81
N ASP A 138 5.21 -0.64 -15.10
CA ASP A 138 4.96 0.67 -15.68
C ASP A 138 3.46 1.03 -15.61
N HIS A 139 3.14 2.26 -16.00
CA HIS A 139 1.77 2.77 -15.92
C HIS A 139 0.79 2.14 -16.93
N SER A 140 1.26 1.27 -17.84
CA SER A 140 0.41 0.66 -18.87
C SER A 140 -0.66 -0.28 -18.32
N ILE A 141 -0.44 -0.80 -17.11
CA ILE A 141 -1.35 -1.76 -16.46
C ILE A 141 -2.44 -1.11 -15.61
N ILE A 142 -2.37 0.18 -15.34
CA ILE A 142 -3.44 0.91 -14.67
C ILE A 142 -4.38 1.55 -15.70
N LYS A 143 -5.67 1.58 -15.38
CA LYS A 143 -6.66 2.24 -16.24
C LYS A 143 -6.52 3.76 -16.10
N HIS A 144 -6.08 4.42 -17.16
CA HIS A 144 -5.97 5.87 -17.19
C HIS A 144 -7.34 6.50 -17.44
N VAL A 145 -7.80 7.35 -16.50
CA VAL A 145 -9.02 8.16 -16.67
C VAL A 145 -8.63 9.53 -17.22
N MET A 146 -7.57 10.13 -16.65
CA MET A 146 -7.07 11.43 -17.09
C MET A 146 -5.56 11.52 -16.86
N MET A 147 -4.84 12.15 -17.77
CA MET A 147 -3.42 12.43 -17.64
C MET A 147 -3.19 13.93 -17.41
N PHE A 148 -2.35 14.23 -16.45
CA PHE A 148 -1.80 15.56 -16.16
C PHE A 148 -0.30 15.54 -16.47
N PRO A 149 0.41 16.67 -16.49
CA PRO A 149 1.85 16.69 -16.82
C PRO A 149 2.71 15.73 -15.96
N ASN A 150 2.37 15.58 -14.67
CA ASN A 150 3.14 14.75 -13.73
C ASN A 150 2.30 13.72 -12.99
N TYR A 151 1.03 13.53 -13.37
CA TYR A 151 0.10 12.64 -12.65
C TYR A 151 -0.86 11.96 -13.62
N ILE A 152 -1.30 10.77 -13.22
CA ILE A 152 -2.35 10.02 -13.88
C ILE A 152 -3.46 9.80 -12.86
N LEU A 153 -4.68 10.24 -13.17
CA LEU A 153 -5.87 9.81 -12.44
C LEU A 153 -6.23 8.40 -12.91
N ALA A 154 -6.20 7.46 -11.99
CA ALA A 154 -6.51 6.06 -12.27
C ALA A 154 -8.00 5.75 -12.13
N GLY A 155 -8.51 4.89 -13.01
CA GLY A 155 -9.78 4.22 -12.82
C GLY A 155 -9.60 2.95 -11.98
N HIS A 156 -10.69 2.25 -11.71
CA HIS A 156 -10.62 1.00 -10.95
C HIS A 156 -10.56 -0.23 -11.90
N PRO A 157 -9.73 -1.24 -11.56
CA PRO A 157 -8.77 -1.29 -10.47
C PRO A 157 -7.67 -0.21 -10.61
N SER A 158 -7.38 0.49 -9.50
CA SER A 158 -6.52 1.68 -9.50
C SER A 158 -5.06 1.39 -9.15
N THR A 159 -4.78 0.18 -8.68
CA THR A 159 -3.42 -0.30 -8.40
C THR A 159 -3.37 -1.82 -8.51
N ASN A 160 -2.18 -2.37 -8.65
CA ASN A 160 -1.92 -3.80 -8.59
C ASN A 160 -0.81 -4.15 -7.60
N THR A 161 -0.37 -3.18 -6.81
CA THR A 161 0.63 -3.34 -5.75
C THR A 161 0.41 -2.33 -4.64
N THR A 162 1.03 -2.59 -3.50
CA THR A 162 1.12 -1.68 -2.36
C THR A 162 2.55 -1.18 -2.13
N SER A 163 3.38 -1.16 -3.19
CA SER A 163 4.82 -0.94 -3.07
C SER A 163 5.21 0.43 -2.50
N SER A 164 4.52 1.50 -2.91
CA SER A 164 4.77 2.85 -2.37
C SER A 164 3.64 3.82 -2.70
N PHE A 165 3.01 4.36 -1.68
CA PHE A 165 1.89 5.30 -1.84
C PHE A 165 1.71 6.18 -0.60
N VAL A 166 0.94 7.24 -0.74
CA VAL A 166 0.70 8.25 0.30
C VAL A 166 -0.79 8.32 0.61
N TYR A 167 -1.11 8.31 1.90
CA TYR A 167 -2.41 8.72 2.43
C TYR A 167 -2.35 10.14 2.97
N ASN A 168 -3.40 10.92 2.75
CA ASN A 168 -3.73 12.03 3.64
C ASN A 168 -4.55 11.51 4.84
N LYS A 169 -4.70 12.31 5.90
CA LYS A 169 -5.39 11.89 7.13
C LYS A 169 -6.84 11.48 6.87
N ASN A 170 -7.58 12.23 6.05
CA ASN A 170 -8.98 11.95 5.78
C ASN A 170 -9.16 10.64 5.01
N SER A 171 -8.33 10.38 4.00
CA SER A 171 -8.40 9.14 3.23
C SER A 171 -8.01 7.93 4.06
N ALA A 172 -7.04 8.05 4.96
CA ALA A 172 -6.69 6.98 5.89
C ALA A 172 -7.86 6.63 6.83
N ILE A 173 -8.53 7.62 7.41
CA ILE A 173 -9.72 7.42 8.25
C ILE A 173 -10.82 6.70 7.45
N LYS A 174 -11.20 7.22 6.29
CA LYS A 174 -12.21 6.61 5.43
C LYS A 174 -11.86 5.18 5.04
N THR A 175 -10.58 4.92 4.67
CA THR A 175 -10.11 3.58 4.35
C THR A 175 -10.28 2.66 5.55
N ARG A 176 -9.83 3.07 6.74
CA ARG A 176 -9.85 2.25 7.94
C ARG A 176 -11.25 1.95 8.46
N GLU A 177 -12.17 2.91 8.37
CA GLU A 177 -13.57 2.72 8.74
C GLU A 177 -14.26 1.62 7.93
N LYS A 178 -13.92 1.50 6.66
CA LYS A 178 -14.49 0.48 5.75
C LYS A 178 -13.70 -0.83 5.75
N LEU A 179 -12.41 -0.78 6.06
CA LEU A 179 -11.52 -1.93 6.09
C LEU A 179 -11.38 -2.49 7.51
N GLN A 180 -12.48 -3.03 8.05
CA GLN A 180 -12.48 -3.69 9.38
C GLN A 180 -11.94 -5.12 9.29
N SER A 181 -12.22 -5.80 8.19
CA SER A 181 -11.70 -7.12 7.85
C SER A 181 -11.47 -7.22 6.35
N PHE A 182 -10.64 -8.15 5.92
CA PHE A 182 -10.31 -8.35 4.51
C PHE A 182 -10.57 -9.80 4.07
N SER A 183 -10.76 -9.99 2.77
CA SER A 183 -10.98 -11.29 2.12
C SER A 183 -9.97 -11.54 1.00
N LEU A 184 -9.36 -10.47 0.49
CA LEU A 184 -8.42 -10.46 -0.62
C LEU A 184 -7.01 -10.12 -0.14
N PRO A 185 -5.97 -10.36 -0.95
CA PRO A 185 -4.66 -9.72 -0.75
C PRO A 185 -4.83 -8.21 -0.62
N ILE A 186 -3.94 -7.56 0.13
CA ILE A 186 -4.14 -6.17 0.54
C ILE A 186 -4.27 -5.18 -0.62
N ASP A 187 -3.52 -5.37 -1.69
CA ASP A 187 -3.60 -4.56 -2.91
C ASP A 187 -4.99 -4.61 -3.56
N TRP A 188 -5.58 -5.80 -3.67
CA TRP A 188 -6.95 -5.99 -4.17
C TRP A 188 -8.01 -5.55 -3.18
N GLU A 189 -7.78 -5.73 -1.90
CA GLU A 189 -8.68 -5.23 -0.85
C GLU A 189 -8.74 -3.70 -0.86
N LEU A 190 -7.61 -3.02 -1.05
CA LEU A 190 -7.55 -1.57 -1.21
C LEU A 190 -8.21 -1.12 -2.52
N ASN A 191 -8.02 -1.83 -3.64
CA ASN A 191 -8.72 -1.55 -4.88
C ASN A 191 -10.25 -1.56 -4.70
N TYR A 192 -10.76 -2.59 -4.02
CA TYR A 192 -12.19 -2.65 -3.71
C TYR A 192 -12.62 -1.46 -2.84
N ASN A 193 -11.85 -1.17 -1.79
CA ASN A 193 -12.14 -0.06 -0.87
C ASN A 193 -12.16 1.29 -1.60
N PHE A 194 -11.18 1.55 -2.46
CA PHE A 194 -11.10 2.77 -3.24
C PHE A 194 -12.28 2.89 -4.23
N ALA A 195 -12.64 1.79 -4.92
CA ALA A 195 -13.74 1.78 -5.86
C ALA A 195 -15.11 2.08 -5.20
N VAL A 196 -15.43 1.42 -4.07
CA VAL A 196 -16.74 1.59 -3.41
C VAL A 196 -16.89 2.91 -2.63
N ASN A 197 -15.79 3.62 -2.40
CA ASN A 197 -15.79 4.93 -1.74
C ASN A 197 -15.51 6.09 -2.70
N ASP A 198 -15.48 5.83 -4.01
CA ASP A 198 -15.21 6.82 -5.07
C ASP A 198 -13.91 7.61 -4.85
N PHE A 199 -12.85 6.94 -4.36
CA PHE A 199 -11.57 7.60 -4.09
C PHE A 199 -10.92 8.09 -5.39
N LYS A 200 -10.37 9.29 -5.32
CA LYS A 200 -9.49 9.84 -6.35
C LYS A 200 -8.08 9.31 -6.13
N VAL A 201 -7.73 8.28 -6.91
CA VAL A 201 -6.41 7.65 -6.86
C VAL A 201 -5.55 8.20 -7.97
N TYR A 202 -4.48 8.85 -7.59
CA TYR A 202 -3.50 9.38 -8.53
C TYR A 202 -2.21 8.57 -8.48
N HIS A 203 -1.51 8.53 -9.60
CA HIS A 203 -0.14 8.03 -9.72
C HIS A 203 0.76 9.16 -10.19
N THR A 204 1.97 9.26 -9.63
CA THR A 204 2.99 10.16 -10.20
C THR A 204 3.43 9.65 -11.57
N TYR A 205 3.72 10.56 -12.49
CA TYR A 205 4.24 10.24 -13.82
C TYR A 205 5.47 11.09 -14.13
N PRO A 206 6.67 10.47 -14.26
CA PRO A 206 6.97 9.05 -14.03
C PRO A 206 6.88 8.64 -12.54
N TYR A 207 6.98 7.34 -12.26
CA TYR A 207 7.13 6.87 -10.89
C TYR A 207 8.41 7.35 -10.23
N LEU A 208 8.33 7.64 -8.93
CA LEU A 208 9.45 8.10 -8.09
C LEU A 208 10.11 6.97 -7.31
N ALA A 209 9.46 5.80 -7.29
CA ALA A 209 9.95 4.59 -6.64
C ALA A 209 9.56 3.34 -7.44
N THR A 210 10.24 2.23 -7.18
CA THR A 210 9.96 0.92 -7.79
C THR A 210 10.14 -0.19 -6.77
N GLN A 211 9.66 -1.39 -7.09
CA GLN A 211 9.77 -2.59 -6.26
C GLN A 211 10.85 -3.52 -6.80
N LEU A 212 11.62 -4.16 -5.92
CA LEU A 212 12.72 -5.08 -6.29
C LEU A 212 12.34 -6.56 -6.26
N SER A 213 11.24 -6.97 -5.62
CA SER A 213 10.85 -8.38 -5.48
C SER A 213 10.62 -9.09 -6.82
N GLY A 214 10.19 -8.39 -7.86
CA GLY A 214 10.12 -8.91 -9.23
C GLY A 214 11.46 -9.01 -9.96
N ARG A 215 12.58 -8.58 -9.33
CA ARG A 215 13.91 -8.44 -9.93
C ARG A 215 14.99 -9.23 -9.17
N GLY A 216 14.61 -10.30 -8.45
CA GLY A 216 15.53 -11.22 -7.79
C GLY A 216 15.64 -11.09 -6.27
N MET A 217 14.98 -10.12 -5.63
CA MET A 217 14.91 -10.07 -4.17
C MET A 217 13.85 -11.07 -3.66
N ALA A 218 14.20 -11.87 -2.62
CA ALA A 218 13.28 -12.85 -2.05
C ALA A 218 12.00 -12.20 -1.51
N SER A 219 10.84 -12.81 -1.75
CA SER A 219 9.55 -12.36 -1.24
C SER A 219 9.12 -13.11 0.02
N SER A 220 8.51 -12.42 0.98
CA SER A 220 7.89 -13.06 2.17
C SER A 220 6.64 -13.87 1.84
N LEU A 221 6.10 -13.71 0.64
CA LEU A 221 4.86 -14.36 0.19
C LEU A 221 5.09 -15.76 -0.38
N GLN A 222 6.35 -16.18 -0.54
CA GLN A 222 6.74 -17.52 -0.97
C GLN A 222 6.62 -18.55 0.15
#